data_1f4c20a2251907be25dd7ca8689f5ffe
#
_entry.id   1f4c20a2251907be25dd7ca8689f5ffe
#
_cell.length_a   1.000
_cell.length_b   1.000
_cell.length_c   1.000
_cell.angle_alpha   90.00
_cell.angle_beta   90.00
_cell.angle_gamma   90.00
#
_symmetry.space_group_name_H-M   'P 1'
#
loop_
_entity.id
_entity.type
_entity.pdbx_description
1 polymer ?
#
loop_
_entity_poly.entity_id
_entity_poly.type
_entity_poly.pdbx_seq_one_letter_code
_entity_poly.pdbx_strand_id
1 'polypeptide(L)'
;MIGLTVIVLQTAFNGVTEEHHLGPAFEEALPFTALLVVFFAIVGVIHDLHLFKPVIDYVLTLPEASQPGTFYIANGLLSMISDNVFVATVYIGEVKSAFDTGIISRLQFDKLAIAINTGTNIPSVATPNGQAAFLFLLASSLSGLLRLGYGQMVVMALPYTITMGITGWACVNYLL
;
A
#
# COMPACT_ATOMS: atom_id res chain seq x y z
N MET A 1 -0.63 -18.52 -4.67
CA MET A 1 -0.69 -20.00 -4.67
C MET A 1 -0.74 -20.55 -3.23
N ILE A 2 0.20 -20.20 -2.34
CA ILE A 2 0.22 -20.71 -0.96
C ILE A 2 -1.07 -20.42 -0.19
N GLY A 3 -1.60 -19.19 -0.26
CA GLY A 3 -2.85 -18.82 0.40
C GLY A 3 -4.06 -19.66 -0.05
N LEU A 4 -4.19 -19.92 -1.35
CA LEU A 4 -5.25 -20.77 -1.87
C LEU A 4 -5.11 -22.21 -1.37
N THR A 5 -3.88 -22.74 -1.33
CA THR A 5 -3.61 -24.08 -0.79
C THR A 5 -3.99 -24.17 0.68
N VAL A 6 -3.65 -23.16 1.50
CA VAL A 6 -4.03 -23.11 2.92
C VAL A 6 -5.55 -23.08 3.09
N ILE A 7 -6.26 -22.28 2.30
CA ILE A 7 -7.73 -22.20 2.33
C ILE A 7 -8.32 -23.56 1.99
N VAL A 8 -7.88 -24.20 0.90
CA VAL A 8 -8.39 -25.51 0.46
C VAL A 8 -8.13 -26.60 1.53
N LEU A 9 -6.93 -26.60 2.10
CA LEU A 9 -6.60 -27.54 3.18
C LEU A 9 -7.46 -27.29 4.42
N GLN A 10 -7.61 -26.05 4.84
CA GLN A 10 -8.38 -25.68 6.02
C GLN A 10 -9.87 -26.03 5.86
N THR A 11 -10.46 -25.76 4.69
CA THR A 11 -11.85 -26.15 4.41
C THR A 11 -12.03 -27.66 4.38
N ALA A 12 -11.08 -28.38 3.79
CA ALA A 12 -11.10 -29.85 3.78
C ALA A 12 -10.99 -30.46 5.20
N PHE A 13 -10.08 -29.94 6.02
CA PHE A 13 -9.90 -30.41 7.41
C PHE A 13 -11.08 -30.08 8.32
N ASN A 14 -11.74 -28.94 8.10
CA ASN A 14 -12.90 -28.52 8.89
C ASN A 14 -14.22 -29.12 8.38
N GLY A 15 -14.21 -29.93 7.30
CA GLY A 15 -15.40 -30.52 6.71
C GLY A 15 -16.35 -29.50 6.07
N VAL A 16 -15.89 -28.25 5.83
CA VAL A 16 -16.67 -27.20 5.18
C VAL A 16 -16.53 -27.38 3.65
N THR A 17 -17.15 -28.42 3.11
CA THR A 17 -17.09 -28.74 1.69
C THR A 17 -18.43 -28.52 0.98
N GLU A 18 -19.44 -28.06 1.70
CA GLU A 18 -20.77 -27.87 1.17
C GLU A 18 -20.91 -26.50 0.51
N GLU A 19 -21.49 -26.50 -0.69
CA GLU A 19 -21.67 -25.34 -1.57
C GLU A 19 -22.41 -24.19 -0.89
N HIS A 20 -23.35 -24.48 0.03
CA HIS A 20 -24.13 -23.47 0.76
C HIS A 20 -23.31 -22.63 1.74
N HIS A 21 -22.10 -23.07 2.15
CA HIS A 21 -21.18 -22.25 2.93
C HIS A 21 -20.30 -21.33 2.08
N LEU A 22 -20.08 -21.70 0.82
CA LEU A 22 -19.24 -20.91 -0.09
C LEU A 22 -20.01 -19.71 -0.66
N GLY A 23 -21.28 -19.85 -0.94
CA GLY A 23 -22.14 -18.79 -1.49
C GLY A 23 -22.10 -17.51 -0.65
N PRO A 24 -22.48 -17.56 0.65
CA PRO A 24 -22.43 -16.40 1.53
C PRO A 24 -21.03 -15.78 1.68
N ALA A 25 -19.98 -16.59 1.70
CA ALA A 25 -18.60 -16.10 1.75
C ALA A 25 -18.20 -15.32 0.49
N PHE A 26 -18.63 -15.77 -0.68
CA PHE A 26 -18.46 -15.06 -1.93
C PHE A 26 -19.27 -13.75 -1.97
N GLU A 27 -20.51 -13.76 -1.53
CA GLU A 27 -21.36 -12.56 -1.45
C GLU A 27 -20.75 -11.50 -0.54
N GLU A 28 -20.15 -11.89 0.57
CA GLU A 28 -19.45 -10.98 1.49
C GLU A 28 -18.16 -10.41 0.86
N ALA A 29 -17.45 -11.19 0.04
CA ALA A 29 -16.22 -10.77 -0.61
C ALA A 29 -16.43 -9.94 -1.90
N LEU A 30 -17.57 -10.08 -2.57
CA LEU A 30 -17.87 -9.42 -3.86
C LEU A 30 -17.75 -7.90 -3.82
N PRO A 31 -18.30 -7.15 -2.84
CA PRO A 31 -18.19 -5.70 -2.79
C PRO A 31 -16.74 -5.23 -2.72
N PHE A 32 -15.92 -5.93 -1.93
CA PHE A 32 -14.49 -5.61 -1.81
C PHE A 32 -13.73 -5.92 -3.10
N THR A 33 -14.02 -7.04 -3.74
CA THR A 33 -13.41 -7.40 -5.03
C THR A 33 -13.80 -6.41 -6.13
N ALA A 34 -15.05 -5.98 -6.18
CA ALA A 34 -15.52 -4.95 -7.12
C ALA A 34 -14.81 -3.61 -6.87
N LEU A 35 -14.66 -3.22 -5.61
CA LEU A 35 -13.88 -2.02 -5.23
C LEU A 35 -12.45 -2.11 -5.74
N LEU A 36 -11.77 -3.23 -5.56
CA LEU A 36 -10.40 -3.43 -6.05
C LEU A 36 -10.31 -3.34 -7.58
N VAL A 37 -11.27 -3.91 -8.32
CA VAL A 37 -11.30 -3.84 -9.79
C VAL A 37 -11.42 -2.39 -10.26
N VAL A 38 -12.35 -1.64 -9.71
CA VAL A 38 -12.51 -0.20 -10.02
C VAL A 38 -11.26 0.58 -9.65
N PHE A 39 -10.70 0.29 -8.49
CA PHE A 39 -9.47 0.89 -8.02
C PHE A 39 -8.30 0.65 -8.98
N PHE A 40 -8.04 -0.59 -9.42
CA PHE A 40 -6.99 -0.88 -10.39
C PHE A 40 -7.23 -0.25 -11.76
N ALA A 41 -8.49 -0.08 -12.18
CA ALA A 41 -8.81 0.64 -13.40
C ALA A 41 -8.42 2.13 -13.28
N ILE A 42 -8.72 2.78 -12.14
CA ILE A 42 -8.31 4.16 -11.87
C ILE A 42 -6.78 4.27 -11.83
N VAL A 43 -6.11 3.33 -11.20
CA VAL A 43 -4.63 3.23 -11.16
C VAL A 43 -4.05 3.19 -12.56
N GLY A 44 -4.61 2.36 -13.45
CA GLY A 44 -4.17 2.27 -14.84
C GLY A 44 -4.25 3.63 -15.55
N VAL A 45 -5.37 4.33 -15.40
CA VAL A 45 -5.54 5.68 -15.98
C VAL A 45 -4.52 6.67 -15.42
N ILE A 46 -4.28 6.68 -14.12
CA ILE A 46 -3.30 7.57 -13.48
C ILE A 46 -1.88 7.28 -13.98
N HIS A 47 -1.54 6.00 -14.14
CA HIS A 47 -0.26 5.57 -14.69
C HIS A 47 -0.11 6.02 -16.15
N ASP A 48 -1.10 5.77 -17.00
CA ASP A 48 -1.07 6.14 -18.42
C ASP A 48 -0.99 7.67 -18.63
N LEU A 49 -1.59 8.44 -17.75
CA LEU A 49 -1.53 9.90 -17.76
C LEU A 49 -0.25 10.47 -17.11
N HIS A 50 0.62 9.62 -16.57
CA HIS A 50 1.85 10.02 -15.88
C HIS A 50 1.66 11.11 -14.82
N LEU A 51 0.54 11.08 -14.07
CA LEU A 51 0.17 12.14 -13.14
C LEU A 51 1.17 12.35 -12.00
N PHE A 52 1.96 11.34 -11.66
CA PHE A 52 2.99 11.42 -10.62
C PHE A 52 4.37 11.76 -11.14
N LYS A 53 4.56 11.76 -12.47
CA LYS A 53 5.85 12.09 -13.10
C LYS A 53 6.41 13.44 -12.64
N PRO A 54 5.64 14.55 -12.54
CA PRO A 54 6.19 15.82 -12.07
C PRO A 54 6.79 15.75 -10.66
N VAL A 55 6.20 14.97 -9.75
CA VAL A 55 6.73 14.80 -8.39
C VAL A 55 8.04 14.03 -8.43
N ILE A 56 8.10 12.97 -9.23
CA ILE A 56 9.29 12.13 -9.38
C ILE A 56 10.42 12.90 -10.03
N ASP A 57 10.13 13.60 -11.13
CA ASP A 57 11.11 14.44 -11.82
C ASP A 57 11.67 15.50 -10.86
N TYR A 58 10.83 16.15 -10.06
CA TYR A 58 11.28 17.09 -9.04
C TYR A 58 12.23 16.45 -8.02
N VAL A 59 11.85 15.29 -7.46
CA VAL A 59 12.70 14.61 -6.46
C VAL A 59 14.03 14.18 -7.07
N LEU A 60 14.06 13.74 -8.32
CA LEU A 60 15.29 13.35 -9.01
C LEU A 60 16.20 14.57 -9.31
N THR A 61 15.72 15.80 -9.26
CA THR A 61 16.56 17.01 -9.33
C THR A 61 17.29 17.33 -8.03
N LEU A 62 16.85 16.76 -6.91
CA LEU A 62 17.49 16.97 -5.60
C LEU A 62 18.83 16.24 -5.52
N PRO A 63 19.73 16.65 -4.59
CA PRO A 63 20.93 15.89 -4.30
C PRO A 63 20.62 14.42 -3.97
N GLU A 64 21.39 13.47 -4.51
CA GLU A 64 21.14 12.03 -4.36
C GLU A 64 20.94 11.60 -2.92
N ALA A 65 21.66 12.18 -1.96
CA ALA A 65 21.53 11.89 -0.54
C ALA A 65 20.16 12.30 0.05
N SER A 66 19.49 13.27 -0.54
CA SER A 66 18.19 13.77 -0.04
C SER A 66 17.00 13.06 -0.69
N GLN A 67 17.19 12.41 -1.83
CA GLN A 67 16.12 11.78 -2.60
C GLN A 67 15.39 10.69 -1.82
N PRO A 68 16.07 9.73 -1.13
CA PRO A 68 15.40 8.66 -0.40
C PRO A 68 14.45 9.19 0.69
N GLY A 69 14.91 10.14 1.50
CA GLY A 69 14.10 10.75 2.56
C GLY A 69 12.90 11.52 2.01
N THR A 70 13.07 12.22 0.89
CA THR A 70 11.99 12.95 0.23
C THR A 70 10.96 12.00 -0.37
N PHE A 71 11.39 10.92 -1.04
CA PHE A 71 10.49 9.88 -1.53
C PHE A 71 9.73 9.21 -0.39
N TYR A 72 10.39 8.92 0.72
CA TYR A 72 9.73 8.35 1.90
C TYR A 72 8.56 9.21 2.38
N ILE A 73 8.78 10.53 2.52
CA ILE A 73 7.73 11.45 2.98
C ILE A 73 6.62 11.59 1.94
N ALA A 74 6.97 11.83 0.66
CA ALA A 74 5.99 12.01 -0.40
C ALA A 74 5.09 10.79 -0.57
N ASN A 75 5.69 9.60 -0.61
CA ASN A 75 4.95 8.35 -0.69
C ASN A 75 4.14 8.08 0.57
N GLY A 76 4.68 8.41 1.75
CA GLY A 76 4.00 8.26 3.02
C GLY A 76 2.72 9.07 3.10
N LEU A 77 2.78 10.35 2.77
CA LEU A 77 1.61 11.23 2.75
C LEU A 77 0.55 10.77 1.74
N LEU A 78 0.99 10.35 0.56
CA LEU A 78 0.07 9.89 -0.48
C LEU A 78 -0.58 8.55 -0.10
N SER A 79 0.18 7.62 0.47
CA SER A 79 -0.33 6.32 0.88
C SER A 79 -1.27 6.36 2.10
N MET A 80 -1.26 7.43 2.89
CA MET A 80 -2.27 7.65 3.93
C MET A 80 -3.66 7.95 3.33
N ILE A 81 -3.72 8.52 2.14
CA ILE A 81 -4.97 8.93 1.48
C ILE A 81 -5.42 7.86 0.47
N SER A 82 -4.44 7.21 -0.17
CA SER A 82 -4.63 6.21 -1.21
C SER A 82 -4.08 4.86 -0.77
N ASP A 83 -4.41 3.79 -1.51
CA ASP A 83 -3.88 2.45 -1.24
C ASP A 83 -2.35 2.40 -1.43
N ASN A 84 -1.67 1.74 -0.50
CA ASN A 84 -0.21 1.65 -0.49
C ASN A 84 0.37 0.86 -1.67
N VAL A 85 -0.32 -0.17 -2.14
CA VAL A 85 0.12 -0.99 -3.29
C VAL A 85 0.10 -0.15 -4.56
N PHE A 86 -0.92 0.69 -4.71
CA PHE A 86 -1.01 1.63 -5.82
C PHE A 86 0.17 2.61 -5.84
N VAL A 87 0.36 3.32 -4.72
CA VAL A 87 1.42 4.33 -4.62
C VAL A 87 2.78 3.69 -4.90
N ALA A 88 3.08 2.54 -4.27
CA ALA A 88 4.32 1.81 -4.51
C ALA A 88 4.51 1.44 -5.98
N THR A 89 3.48 0.90 -6.62
CA THR A 89 3.56 0.41 -8.01
C THR A 89 3.89 1.55 -8.98
N VAL A 90 3.21 2.69 -8.84
CA VAL A 90 3.44 3.83 -9.71
C VAL A 90 4.84 4.41 -9.51
N TYR A 91 5.22 4.68 -8.27
CA TYR A 91 6.53 5.29 -8.00
C TYR A 91 7.70 4.37 -8.34
N ILE A 92 7.63 3.08 -8.03
CA ILE A 92 8.68 2.12 -8.41
C ILE A 92 8.75 1.99 -9.93
N GLY A 93 7.63 1.99 -10.64
CA GLY A 93 7.59 1.95 -12.10
C GLY A 93 8.32 3.13 -12.74
N GLU A 94 8.06 4.34 -12.28
CA GLU A 94 8.71 5.56 -12.79
C GLU A 94 10.21 5.61 -12.44
N VAL A 95 10.58 5.27 -11.21
CA VAL A 95 11.99 5.21 -10.80
C VAL A 95 12.74 4.11 -11.56
N LYS A 96 12.07 2.99 -11.87
CA LYS A 96 12.61 1.95 -12.73
C LYS A 96 12.82 2.46 -14.16
N SER A 97 11.91 3.22 -14.71
CA SER A 97 12.07 3.86 -16.02
C SER A 97 13.28 4.81 -16.04
N ALA A 98 13.49 5.59 -14.98
CA ALA A 98 14.68 6.44 -14.84
C ALA A 98 15.99 5.64 -14.78
N PHE A 99 15.98 4.46 -14.16
CA PHE A 99 17.11 3.54 -14.16
C PHE A 99 17.34 2.93 -15.54
N ASP A 100 16.30 2.42 -16.20
CA ASP A 100 16.38 1.79 -17.52
C ASP A 100 16.86 2.77 -18.61
N THR A 101 16.57 4.07 -18.45
CA THR A 101 17.06 5.15 -19.32
C THR A 101 18.44 5.69 -18.93
N GLY A 102 19.05 5.16 -17.88
CA GLY A 102 20.39 5.54 -17.44
C GLY A 102 20.49 6.89 -16.71
N ILE A 103 19.35 7.46 -16.27
CA ILE A 103 19.31 8.73 -15.51
C ILE A 103 19.87 8.52 -14.09
N ILE A 104 19.59 7.37 -13.49
CA ILE A 104 20.07 7.00 -12.15
C ILE A 104 20.90 5.72 -12.18
N SER A 105 21.84 5.60 -11.24
CA SER A 105 22.65 4.40 -11.06
C SER A 105 21.86 3.24 -10.43
N ARG A 106 22.37 2.01 -10.54
CA ARG A 106 21.78 0.84 -9.88
C ARG A 106 21.70 1.04 -8.35
N LEU A 107 22.75 1.54 -7.75
CA LEU A 107 22.81 1.79 -6.32
C LEU A 107 21.74 2.81 -5.90
N GLN A 108 21.56 3.87 -6.67
CA GLN A 108 20.53 4.87 -6.41
C GLN A 108 19.13 4.29 -6.58
N PHE A 109 18.90 3.49 -7.61
CA PHE A 109 17.63 2.77 -7.79
C PHE A 109 17.29 1.91 -6.58
N ASP A 110 18.23 1.12 -6.06
CA ASP A 110 18.01 0.24 -4.91
C ASP A 110 17.66 1.05 -3.65
N LYS A 111 18.33 2.18 -3.40
CA LYS A 111 18.00 3.10 -2.29
C LYS A 111 16.61 3.70 -2.42
N LEU A 112 16.26 4.18 -3.62
CA LEU A 112 14.95 4.76 -3.88
C LEU A 112 13.83 3.71 -3.77
N ALA A 113 14.06 2.49 -4.26
CA ALA A 113 13.10 1.39 -4.13
C ALA A 113 12.83 1.01 -2.67
N ILE A 114 13.87 0.99 -1.83
CA ILE A 114 13.70 0.78 -0.38
C ILE A 114 12.91 1.93 0.24
N ALA A 115 13.25 3.18 -0.08
CA ALA A 115 12.58 4.35 0.45
C ALA A 115 11.09 4.40 0.04
N ILE A 116 10.78 4.09 -1.21
CA ILE A 116 9.42 4.02 -1.72
C ILE A 116 8.64 2.91 -1.01
N ASN A 117 9.20 1.70 -0.95
CA ASN A 117 8.52 0.57 -0.33
C ASN A 117 8.25 0.80 1.17
N THR A 118 9.23 1.30 1.91
CA THR A 118 9.05 1.62 3.34
C THR A 118 8.14 2.82 3.56
N GLY A 119 8.27 3.87 2.73
CA GLY A 119 7.44 5.07 2.78
C GLY A 119 5.98 4.81 2.46
N THR A 120 5.68 3.90 1.54
CA THR A 120 4.29 3.53 1.23
C THR A 120 3.67 2.64 2.29
N ASN A 121 4.42 1.74 2.91
CA ASN A 121 3.87 0.74 3.82
C ASN A 121 3.74 1.22 5.26
N ILE A 122 4.74 1.96 5.78
CA ILE A 122 4.76 2.34 7.20
C ILE A 122 3.74 3.44 7.50
N PRO A 123 3.75 4.61 6.83
CA PRO A 123 2.77 5.66 7.11
C PRO A 123 1.34 5.32 6.70
N SER A 124 1.13 4.41 5.76
CA SER A 124 -0.20 4.05 5.25
C SER A 124 -1.14 3.49 6.32
N VAL A 125 -0.62 2.98 7.44
CA VAL A 125 -1.43 2.53 8.58
C VAL A 125 -2.21 3.67 9.26
N ALA A 126 -1.94 4.92 8.92
CA ALA A 126 -2.64 6.09 9.47
C ALA A 126 -4.14 6.07 9.19
N THR A 127 -4.55 5.53 8.06
CA THR A 127 -5.97 5.49 7.67
C THR A 127 -6.35 4.12 7.13
N PRO A 128 -7.63 3.75 7.21
CA PRO A 128 -8.12 2.53 6.60
C PRO A 128 -7.93 2.48 5.07
N ASN A 129 -7.93 3.62 4.40
CA ASN A 129 -7.73 3.68 2.95
C ASN A 129 -6.29 3.32 2.53
N GLY A 130 -5.32 3.62 3.39
CA GLY A 130 -3.92 3.32 3.12
C GLY A 130 -3.58 1.82 3.18
N GLN A 131 -4.43 1.02 3.80
CA GLN A 131 -4.23 -0.42 3.96
C GLN A 131 -5.50 -1.19 3.59
N ALA A 132 -5.46 -1.95 2.51
CA ALA A 132 -6.59 -2.76 2.05
C ALA A 132 -7.16 -3.68 3.15
N ALA A 133 -6.30 -4.22 4.02
CA ALA A 133 -6.71 -5.06 5.15
C ALA A 133 -7.58 -4.31 6.17
N PHE A 134 -7.30 -3.03 6.43
CA PHE A 134 -8.09 -2.21 7.34
C PHE A 134 -9.42 -1.82 6.72
N LEU A 135 -9.43 -1.53 5.43
CA LEU A 135 -10.66 -1.26 4.70
C LEU A 135 -11.57 -2.49 4.68
N PHE A 136 -10.99 -3.68 4.44
CA PHE A 136 -11.70 -4.95 4.51
C PHE A 136 -12.28 -5.19 5.92
N LEU A 137 -11.51 -4.94 6.97
CA LEU A 137 -11.98 -5.06 8.35
C LEU A 137 -13.18 -4.14 8.63
N LEU A 138 -13.15 -2.89 8.14
CA LEU A 138 -14.28 -1.96 8.29
C LEU A 138 -15.53 -2.38 7.52
N ALA A 139 -15.36 -3.01 6.37
CA ALA A 139 -16.46 -3.51 5.55
C ALA A 139 -17.04 -4.84 6.05
N SER A 140 -16.33 -5.53 6.95
CA SER A 140 -16.73 -6.84 7.46
C SER A 140 -17.78 -6.74 8.58
N SER A 141 -18.49 -7.83 8.82
CA SER A 141 -19.45 -7.97 9.94
C SER A 141 -18.79 -7.78 11.32
N LEU A 142 -17.46 -7.97 11.39
CA LEU A 142 -16.66 -7.81 12.61
C LEU A 142 -16.63 -6.36 13.10
N SER A 143 -16.66 -5.39 12.17
CA SER A 143 -16.63 -3.97 12.51
C SER A 143 -17.84 -3.55 13.35
N GLY A 144 -19.02 -4.10 13.04
CA GLY A 144 -20.24 -3.87 13.81
C GLY A 144 -20.17 -4.46 15.23
N LEU A 145 -19.61 -5.66 15.37
CA LEU A 145 -19.41 -6.32 16.67
C LEU A 145 -18.44 -5.54 17.57
N LEU A 146 -17.36 -5.03 16.99
CA LEU A 146 -16.34 -4.25 17.71
C LEU A 146 -16.69 -2.77 17.84
N ARG A 147 -17.82 -2.34 17.26
CA ARG A 147 -18.22 -0.93 17.15
C ARG A 147 -17.11 -0.05 16.56
N LEU A 148 -16.38 -0.62 15.59
CA LEU A 148 -15.20 -0.01 15.01
C LEU A 148 -15.62 0.90 13.85
N GLY A 149 -15.44 2.21 14.00
CA GLY A 149 -15.67 3.19 12.95
C GLY A 149 -14.40 3.70 12.32
N TYR A 150 -14.49 4.29 11.14
CA TYR A 150 -13.35 4.86 10.41
C TYR A 150 -12.51 5.81 11.26
N GLY A 151 -13.15 6.82 11.87
CA GLY A 151 -12.44 7.80 12.71
C GLY A 151 -11.78 7.19 13.93
N GLN A 152 -12.39 6.16 14.53
CA GLN A 152 -11.82 5.45 15.67
C GLN A 152 -10.55 4.69 15.25
N MET A 153 -10.54 4.03 14.09
CA MET A 153 -9.34 3.37 13.57
C MET A 153 -8.22 4.36 13.33
N VAL A 154 -8.50 5.52 12.73
CA VAL A 154 -7.50 6.58 12.52
C VAL A 154 -6.89 7.03 13.86
N VAL A 155 -7.72 7.31 14.87
CA VAL A 155 -7.24 7.74 16.20
C VAL A 155 -6.39 6.65 16.86
N MET A 156 -6.79 5.39 16.75
CA MET A 156 -6.03 4.27 17.31
C MET A 156 -4.69 4.02 16.59
N ALA A 157 -4.66 4.23 15.27
CA ALA A 157 -3.47 4.04 14.45
C ALA A 157 -2.46 5.19 14.58
N LEU A 158 -2.92 6.41 14.92
CA LEU A 158 -2.10 7.63 14.90
C LEU A 158 -0.78 7.53 15.69
N PRO A 159 -0.75 7.07 16.97
CA PRO A 159 0.50 6.97 17.72
C PRO A 159 1.51 6.01 17.08
N TYR A 160 1.03 4.91 16.51
CA TYR A 160 1.87 3.94 15.80
C TYR A 160 2.41 4.54 14.49
N THR A 161 1.55 5.22 13.74
CA THR A 161 1.95 5.90 12.50
C THR A 161 3.03 6.93 12.74
N ILE A 162 2.90 7.75 13.79
CA ILE A 162 3.89 8.78 14.12
C ILE A 162 5.21 8.12 14.52
N THR A 163 5.20 7.19 15.47
CA THR A 163 6.42 6.56 15.97
C THR A 163 7.14 5.76 14.88
N MET A 164 6.43 4.91 14.17
CA MET A 164 6.99 4.09 13.09
C MET A 164 7.39 4.95 11.89
N GLY A 165 6.58 5.96 11.55
CA GLY A 165 6.87 6.87 10.45
C GLY A 165 8.15 7.67 10.65
N ILE A 166 8.34 8.25 11.85
CA ILE A 166 9.59 8.98 12.19
C ILE A 166 10.78 8.01 12.22
N THR A 167 10.62 6.83 12.83
CA THR A 167 11.69 5.83 12.87
C THR A 167 12.08 5.38 11.47
N GLY A 168 11.09 5.05 10.63
CA GLY A 168 11.33 4.64 9.25
C GLY A 168 12.02 5.73 8.42
N TRP A 169 11.58 6.97 8.56
CA TRP A 169 12.23 8.10 7.91
C TRP A 169 13.69 8.28 8.36
N ALA A 170 13.94 8.18 9.66
CA ALA A 170 15.29 8.25 10.20
C ALA A 170 16.17 7.11 9.67
N CYS A 171 15.67 5.89 9.64
CA CYS A 171 16.39 4.75 9.06
C CYS A 171 16.72 4.97 7.58
N VAL A 172 15.77 5.44 6.78
CA VAL A 172 15.99 5.73 5.36
C VAL A 172 17.05 6.80 5.14
N ASN A 173 17.09 7.85 5.99
CA ASN A 173 18.07 8.93 5.82
C ASN A 173 19.47 8.62 6.35
N TYR A 174 19.58 7.76 7.37
CA TYR A 174 20.88 7.53 8.03
C TYR A 174 21.51 6.18 7.74
N LEU A 175 20.73 5.21 7.22
CA LEU A 175 21.23 3.86 6.94
C LEU A 175 21.37 3.57 5.43
N LEU A 176 20.71 4.35 4.55
CA LEU A 176 20.84 4.26 3.10
C LEU A 176 21.79 5.30 2.55
#